data_f06128dd0657f274902475143a32a499
#
_entry.id   f06128dd0657f274902475143a32a499
#
_cell.length_a   1.000
_cell.length_b   1.000
_cell.length_c   1.000
_cell.angle_alpha   90.00
_cell.angle_beta   90.00
_cell.angle_gamma   90.00
#
_symmetry.space_group_name_H-M   'P 1'
#
loop_
_entity.id
_entity.type
_entity.pdbx_description
1 polymer ?
#
loop_
_entity_poly.entity_id
_entity_poly.type
_entity_poly.pdbx_seq_one_letter_code
_entity_poly.pdbx_strand_id
1 'polypeptide(L)'
;MFSRQLSLPDRILIEVERAAGTALGAIPQASRPSPAAGMAEAELDEGARRHAAGLMRVNHTGEVCAQALYSGQAAVARHAHTRAQLLEAAAEETDHLAWCADRLDALHSRPSLLNPLWYAGSFTLGAVAALVSDKVSLGFVVETERQVEAHLGEHLDRLPADDAASRAVVAQMK
;
A
#
# COMPACT_ATOMS: atom_id res chain seq x y z
N MET A 1 29.57 -8.57 -0.18
CA MET A 1 28.48 -8.51 0.78
C MET A 1 27.64 -9.75 0.55
N PHE A 2 27.63 -10.73 1.47
CA PHE A 2 26.87 -11.97 1.30
C PHE A 2 25.38 -11.63 1.51
N SER A 3 24.58 -11.66 0.46
CA SER A 3 23.13 -11.59 0.60
C SER A 3 22.66 -12.92 1.21
N ARG A 4 22.24 -12.90 2.47
CA ARG A 4 21.65 -14.06 3.14
C ARG A 4 20.38 -14.45 2.40
N GLN A 5 20.37 -15.62 1.77
CA GLN A 5 19.13 -16.15 1.18
C GLN A 5 18.19 -16.53 2.32
N LEU A 6 17.04 -15.86 2.38
CA LEU A 6 16.01 -16.16 3.37
C LEU A 6 15.47 -17.58 3.15
N SER A 7 15.43 -18.37 4.21
CA SER A 7 14.77 -19.68 4.20
C SER A 7 13.24 -19.54 4.10
N LEU A 8 12.54 -20.61 3.78
CA LEU A 8 11.07 -20.61 3.76
C LEU A 8 10.47 -20.17 5.12
N PRO A 9 10.95 -20.65 6.28
CA PRO A 9 10.50 -20.16 7.57
C PRO A 9 10.74 -18.66 7.77
N ASP A 10 11.89 -18.10 7.36
CA ASP A 10 12.15 -16.66 7.47
C ASP A 10 11.11 -15.84 6.68
N ARG A 11 10.76 -16.31 5.48
CA ARG A 11 9.73 -15.66 4.64
C ARG A 11 8.35 -15.68 5.28
N ILE A 12 7.97 -16.85 5.84
CA ILE A 12 6.69 -16.98 6.55
C ILE A 12 6.66 -16.04 7.76
N LEU A 13 7.74 -15.95 8.53
CA LEU A 13 7.82 -15.05 9.68
C LEU A 13 7.68 -13.58 9.28
N ILE A 14 8.32 -13.16 8.21
CA ILE A 14 8.20 -11.78 7.68
C ILE A 14 6.73 -11.48 7.31
N GLU A 15 6.06 -12.40 6.63
CA GLU A 15 4.66 -12.19 6.24
C GLU A 15 3.70 -12.21 7.44
N VAL A 16 3.98 -13.05 8.44
CA VAL A 16 3.23 -13.04 9.70
C VAL A 16 3.43 -11.73 10.47
N GLU A 17 4.66 -11.20 10.50
CA GLU A 17 4.97 -9.91 11.11
C GLU A 17 4.22 -8.76 10.40
N ARG A 18 4.23 -8.72 9.06
CA ARG A 18 3.49 -7.73 8.26
C ARG A 18 1.99 -7.81 8.51
N ALA A 19 1.42 -9.02 8.44
CA ALA A 19 0.00 -9.24 8.71
C ALA A 19 -0.39 -8.83 10.14
N ALA A 20 0.44 -9.18 11.13
CA ALA A 20 0.24 -8.78 12.52
C ALA A 20 0.36 -7.26 12.69
N GLY A 21 1.35 -6.62 12.07
CA GLY A 21 1.50 -5.16 12.05
C GLY A 21 0.25 -4.47 11.50
N THR A 22 -0.24 -4.93 10.33
CA THR A 22 -1.47 -4.42 9.72
C THR A 22 -2.68 -4.64 10.64
N ALA A 23 -2.80 -5.81 11.28
CA ALA A 23 -3.89 -6.14 12.21
C ALA A 23 -3.87 -5.26 13.46
N LEU A 24 -2.69 -4.94 13.97
CA LEU A 24 -2.49 -4.12 15.17
C LEU A 24 -2.48 -2.62 14.87
N GLY A 25 -2.63 -2.22 13.61
CA GLY A 25 -2.61 -0.83 13.18
C GLY A 25 -1.21 -0.18 13.31
N ALA A 26 -0.16 -0.98 13.27
CA ALA A 26 1.20 -0.45 13.25
C ALA A 26 1.41 0.36 11.96
N ILE A 27 1.93 1.59 12.12
CA ILE A 27 2.31 2.43 10.99
C ILE A 27 3.69 1.96 10.54
N PRO A 28 3.86 1.52 9.27
CA PRO A 28 5.15 1.13 8.75
C PRO A 28 6.09 2.34 8.71
N GLN A 29 7.38 2.09 8.88
CA GLN A 29 8.37 3.15 8.73
C GLN A 29 8.69 3.35 7.24
N ALA A 30 8.40 4.55 6.74
CA ALA A 30 8.76 4.92 5.37
C ALA A 30 10.28 5.04 5.20
N SER A 31 10.78 4.62 4.05
CA SER A 31 12.18 4.80 3.64
C SER A 31 12.40 6.17 2.98
N ARG A 32 11.36 6.73 2.37
CA ARG A 32 11.35 8.05 1.73
C ARG A 32 10.53 9.05 2.55
N PRO A 33 10.90 10.34 2.57
CA PRO A 33 10.11 11.36 3.23
C PRO A 33 8.72 11.47 2.60
N SER A 34 7.71 11.80 3.42
CA SER A 34 6.36 12.06 2.90
C SER A 34 6.37 13.27 1.94
N PRO A 35 5.67 13.20 0.80
CA PRO A 35 5.48 14.34 -0.09
C PRO A 35 4.80 15.54 0.58
N ALA A 36 4.08 15.32 1.68
CA ALA A 36 3.47 16.37 2.49
C ALA A 36 4.38 16.91 3.60
N ALA A 37 5.62 16.39 3.74
CA ALA A 37 6.53 16.79 4.82
C ALA A 37 6.82 18.31 4.79
N GLY A 38 6.56 18.99 5.90
CA GLY A 38 6.77 20.44 6.03
C GLY A 38 5.70 21.30 5.36
N MET A 39 4.68 20.73 4.75
CA MET A 39 3.54 21.50 4.25
C MET A 39 2.64 21.94 5.40
N ALA A 40 2.07 23.15 5.29
CA ALA A 40 1.07 23.62 6.23
C ALA A 40 -0.24 22.85 6.05
N GLU A 41 -0.89 22.50 7.17
CA GLU A 41 -2.23 21.91 7.13
C GLU A 41 -3.27 22.96 6.73
N ALA A 42 -4.17 22.55 5.84
CA ALA A 42 -5.27 23.40 5.41
C ALA A 42 -6.36 23.51 6.50
N GLU A 43 -6.95 24.68 6.64
CA GLU A 43 -8.14 24.88 7.46
C GLU A 43 -9.38 24.35 6.73
N LEU A 44 -9.63 23.06 6.84
CA LEU A 44 -10.79 22.41 6.24
C LEU A 44 -11.98 22.47 7.19
N ASP A 45 -13.16 22.75 6.65
CA ASP A 45 -14.39 22.52 7.40
C ASP A 45 -14.58 21.02 7.70
N GLU A 46 -15.48 20.71 8.62
CA GLU A 46 -15.72 19.34 9.09
C GLU A 46 -16.16 18.40 7.95
N GLY A 47 -16.93 18.91 6.97
CA GLY A 47 -17.39 18.14 5.81
C GLY A 47 -16.24 17.78 4.87
N ALA A 48 -15.44 18.79 4.50
CA ALA A 48 -14.27 18.65 3.64
C ALA A 48 -13.21 17.72 4.29
N ARG A 49 -12.93 17.90 5.59
CA ARG A 49 -12.00 17.05 6.34
C ARG A 49 -12.45 15.59 6.35
N ARG A 50 -13.73 15.31 6.65
CA ARG A 50 -14.27 13.94 6.62
C ARG A 50 -14.24 13.33 5.22
N HIS A 51 -14.49 14.13 4.19
CA HIS A 51 -14.40 13.68 2.81
C HIS A 51 -12.97 13.30 2.43
N ALA A 52 -12.00 14.19 2.67
CA ALA A 52 -10.57 13.92 2.45
C ALA A 52 -10.10 12.67 3.21
N ALA A 53 -10.46 12.55 4.50
CA ALA A 53 -10.15 11.39 5.30
C ALA A 53 -10.77 10.08 4.76
N GLY A 54 -11.97 10.17 4.17
CA GLY A 54 -12.61 9.05 3.49
C GLY A 54 -11.80 8.56 2.29
N LEU A 55 -11.38 9.48 1.42
CA LEU A 55 -10.56 9.18 0.25
C LEU A 55 -9.18 8.61 0.66
N MET A 56 -8.50 9.25 1.62
CA MET A 56 -7.21 8.76 2.12
C MET A 56 -7.31 7.37 2.79
N ARG A 57 -8.44 7.04 3.43
CA ARG A 57 -8.67 5.70 3.99
C ARG A 57 -8.84 4.65 2.90
N VAL A 58 -9.50 4.99 1.80
CA VAL A 58 -9.61 4.09 0.64
C VAL A 58 -8.24 3.87 0.01
N ASN A 59 -7.44 4.93 -0.18
CA ASN A 59 -6.08 4.83 -0.68
C ASN A 59 -5.23 3.92 0.23
N HIS A 60 -5.20 4.19 1.54
CA HIS A 60 -4.48 3.35 2.51
C HIS A 60 -4.88 1.87 2.41
N THR A 61 -6.17 1.58 2.24
CA THR A 61 -6.64 0.19 2.09
C THR A 61 -6.19 -0.41 0.75
N GLY A 62 -6.14 0.39 -0.32
CA GLY A 62 -5.57 0.01 -1.61
C GLY A 62 -4.12 -0.43 -1.48
N GLU A 63 -3.28 0.37 -0.78
CA GLU A 63 -1.87 0.04 -0.54
C GLU A 63 -1.70 -1.23 0.30
N VAL A 64 -2.57 -1.44 1.32
CA VAL A 64 -2.60 -2.72 2.07
C VAL A 64 -2.86 -3.89 1.12
N CYS A 65 -3.81 -3.74 0.20
CA CYS A 65 -4.13 -4.78 -0.78
C CYS A 65 -2.98 -5.02 -1.77
N ALA A 66 -2.36 -3.97 -2.31
CA ALA A 66 -1.26 -4.06 -3.26
C ALA A 66 -0.03 -4.73 -2.62
N GLN A 67 0.39 -4.26 -1.44
CA GLN A 67 1.49 -4.86 -0.68
C GLN A 67 1.25 -6.35 -0.42
N ALA A 68 0.05 -6.71 0.05
CA ALA A 68 -0.31 -8.09 0.34
C ALA A 68 -0.34 -8.96 -0.92
N LEU A 69 -0.87 -8.41 -2.04
CA LEU A 69 -0.91 -9.09 -3.33
C LEU A 69 0.49 -9.44 -3.82
N TYR A 70 1.41 -8.45 -3.83
CA TYR A 70 2.78 -8.64 -4.29
C TYR A 70 3.56 -9.57 -3.37
N SER A 71 3.35 -9.48 -2.06
CA SER A 71 3.92 -10.42 -1.09
C SER A 71 3.43 -11.86 -1.33
N GLY A 72 2.14 -12.05 -1.58
CA GLY A 72 1.56 -13.36 -1.89
C GLY A 72 2.11 -13.95 -3.18
N GLN A 73 2.23 -13.13 -4.24
CA GLN A 73 2.86 -13.52 -5.49
C GLN A 73 4.34 -13.91 -5.28
N ALA A 74 5.10 -13.10 -4.52
CA ALA A 74 6.51 -13.35 -4.23
C ALA A 74 6.73 -14.63 -3.42
N ALA A 75 5.82 -14.96 -2.51
CA ALA A 75 5.93 -16.15 -1.66
C ALA A 75 6.04 -17.45 -2.48
N VAL A 76 5.34 -17.52 -3.61
CA VAL A 76 5.26 -18.73 -4.46
C VAL A 76 5.88 -18.55 -5.85
N ALA A 77 6.45 -17.38 -6.16
CA ALA A 77 7.11 -17.12 -7.45
C ALA A 77 8.22 -18.15 -7.73
N ARG A 78 8.22 -18.68 -8.97
CA ARG A 78 9.12 -19.76 -9.38
C ARG A 78 10.52 -19.25 -9.70
N HIS A 79 10.63 -18.06 -10.30
CA HIS A 79 11.90 -17.47 -10.70
C HIS A 79 12.38 -16.45 -9.66
N ALA A 80 13.66 -16.52 -9.30
CA ALA A 80 14.25 -15.61 -8.31
C ALA A 80 14.17 -14.13 -8.74
N HIS A 81 14.29 -13.85 -10.04
CA HIS A 81 14.18 -12.50 -10.59
C HIS A 81 12.76 -11.94 -10.40
N THR A 82 11.72 -12.70 -10.78
CA THR A 82 10.32 -12.32 -10.58
C THR A 82 10.02 -12.07 -9.11
N ARG A 83 10.52 -12.95 -8.22
CA ARG A 83 10.36 -12.76 -6.77
C ARG A 83 10.99 -11.46 -6.30
N ALA A 84 12.22 -11.14 -6.76
CA ALA A 84 12.90 -9.91 -6.35
C ALA A 84 12.11 -8.66 -6.78
N GLN A 85 11.60 -8.63 -8.00
CA GLN A 85 10.77 -7.53 -8.49
C GLN A 85 9.47 -7.36 -7.67
N LEU A 86 8.79 -8.47 -7.34
CA LEU A 86 7.57 -8.42 -6.52
C LEU A 86 7.83 -7.96 -5.09
N LEU A 87 8.97 -8.33 -4.49
CA LEU A 87 9.35 -7.85 -3.16
C LEU A 87 9.77 -6.38 -3.18
N GLU A 88 10.37 -5.90 -4.26
CA GLU A 88 10.69 -4.49 -4.47
C GLU A 88 9.39 -3.67 -4.56
N ALA A 89 8.43 -4.09 -5.40
CA ALA A 89 7.11 -3.46 -5.47
C ALA A 89 6.41 -3.45 -4.10
N ALA A 90 6.38 -4.59 -3.38
CA ALA A 90 5.79 -4.64 -2.05
C ALA A 90 6.50 -3.71 -1.03
N ALA A 91 7.79 -3.42 -1.21
CA ALA A 91 8.52 -2.48 -0.36
C ALA A 91 8.18 -1.03 -0.69
N GLU A 92 7.92 -0.69 -1.95
CA GLU A 92 7.46 0.66 -2.35
C GLU A 92 6.10 0.98 -1.73
N GLU A 93 5.18 0.01 -1.67
CA GLU A 93 3.89 0.17 -1.01
C GLU A 93 4.00 0.47 0.49
N THR A 94 5.11 0.11 1.12
CA THR A 94 5.38 0.46 2.52
C THR A 94 5.49 1.98 2.73
N ASP A 95 6.12 2.69 1.80
CA ASP A 95 6.20 4.15 1.84
C ASP A 95 4.82 4.79 1.64
N HIS A 96 4.05 4.31 0.66
CA HIS A 96 2.70 4.78 0.37
C HIS A 96 1.74 4.56 1.57
N LEU A 97 1.83 3.41 2.22
CA LEU A 97 1.09 3.10 3.44
C LEU A 97 1.40 4.09 4.57
N ALA A 98 2.69 4.35 4.81
CA ALA A 98 3.11 5.29 5.84
C ALA A 98 2.59 6.71 5.54
N TRP A 99 2.74 7.19 4.31
CA TRP A 99 2.25 8.52 3.90
C TRP A 99 0.73 8.65 4.05
N CYS A 100 -0.02 7.61 3.66
CA CYS A 100 -1.47 7.58 3.84
C CYS A 100 -1.87 7.56 5.32
N ALA A 101 -1.13 6.82 6.17
CA ALA A 101 -1.39 6.76 7.60
C ALA A 101 -1.14 8.12 8.27
N ASP A 102 -0.03 8.79 7.95
CA ASP A 102 0.30 10.14 8.42
C ASP A 102 -0.80 11.14 8.03
N ARG A 103 -1.30 11.05 6.76
CA ARG A 103 -2.40 11.93 6.33
C ARG A 103 -3.69 11.65 7.07
N LEU A 104 -4.01 10.37 7.34
CA LEU A 104 -5.19 10.02 8.13
C LEU A 104 -5.10 10.58 9.55
N ASP A 105 -3.93 10.53 10.18
CA ASP A 105 -3.71 11.09 11.52
C ASP A 105 -3.90 12.62 11.51
N ALA A 106 -3.28 13.33 10.57
CA ALA A 106 -3.43 14.77 10.40
C ALA A 106 -4.88 15.20 10.13
N LEU A 107 -5.67 14.37 9.45
CA LEU A 107 -7.10 14.57 9.22
C LEU A 107 -7.98 14.10 10.40
N HIS A 108 -7.38 13.76 11.55
CA HIS A 108 -8.04 13.22 12.75
C HIS A 108 -8.88 11.98 12.46
N SER A 109 -8.33 11.06 11.68
CA SER A 109 -8.98 9.85 11.24
C SER A 109 -8.09 8.62 11.47
N ARG A 110 -8.49 7.47 10.96
CA ARG A 110 -7.75 6.22 11.16
C ARG A 110 -7.88 5.30 9.94
N PRO A 111 -6.94 4.35 9.75
CA PRO A 111 -7.07 3.27 8.79
C PRO A 111 -8.33 2.41 8.98
N SER A 112 -8.67 1.64 7.96
CA SER A 112 -9.80 0.71 8.02
C SER A 112 -9.54 -0.42 9.02
N LEU A 113 -10.53 -0.72 9.86
CA LEU A 113 -10.48 -1.87 10.77
C LEU A 113 -10.57 -3.21 10.03
N LEU A 114 -10.96 -3.20 8.75
CA LEU A 114 -11.03 -4.38 7.90
C LEU A 114 -9.71 -4.68 7.18
N ASN A 115 -8.66 -3.86 7.36
CA ASN A 115 -7.37 -4.07 6.71
C ASN A 115 -6.78 -5.47 6.90
N PRO A 116 -6.89 -6.14 8.08
CA PRO A 116 -6.43 -7.52 8.23
C PRO A 116 -7.13 -8.50 7.28
N LEU A 117 -8.43 -8.31 7.07
CA LEU A 117 -9.22 -9.13 6.14
C LEU A 117 -8.83 -8.86 4.68
N TRP A 118 -8.65 -7.58 4.32
CA TRP A 118 -8.19 -7.18 3.00
C TRP A 118 -6.78 -7.72 2.71
N TYR A 119 -5.87 -7.62 3.70
CA TYR A 119 -4.52 -8.18 3.58
C TYR A 119 -4.57 -9.69 3.29
N ALA A 120 -5.27 -10.46 4.12
CA ALA A 120 -5.37 -11.92 3.96
C ALA A 120 -5.98 -12.32 2.61
N GLY A 121 -7.04 -11.63 2.17
CA GLY A 121 -7.69 -11.87 0.88
C GLY A 121 -6.77 -11.58 -0.29
N SER A 122 -6.13 -10.42 -0.31
CA SER A 122 -5.21 -10.00 -1.37
C SER A 122 -3.96 -10.87 -1.43
N PHE A 123 -3.36 -11.23 -0.29
CA PHE A 123 -2.24 -12.16 -0.23
C PHE A 123 -2.60 -13.51 -0.85
N THR A 124 -3.76 -14.06 -0.48
CA THR A 124 -4.25 -15.33 -1.02
C THR A 124 -4.45 -15.25 -2.53
N LEU A 125 -5.06 -14.17 -3.01
CA LEU A 125 -5.28 -13.93 -4.44
C LEU A 125 -3.95 -13.85 -5.20
N GLY A 126 -2.97 -13.11 -4.66
CA GLY A 126 -1.63 -13.02 -5.23
C GLY A 126 -0.93 -14.38 -5.31
N ALA A 127 -0.97 -15.15 -4.22
CA ALA A 127 -0.39 -16.49 -4.20
C ALA A 127 -1.04 -17.41 -5.24
N VAL A 128 -2.36 -17.40 -5.36
CA VAL A 128 -3.10 -18.20 -6.36
C VAL A 128 -2.72 -17.79 -7.78
N ALA A 129 -2.65 -16.49 -8.09
CA ALA A 129 -2.25 -15.98 -9.41
C ALA A 129 -0.83 -16.47 -9.79
N ALA A 130 0.12 -16.42 -8.86
CA ALA A 130 1.50 -16.85 -9.10
C ALA A 130 1.65 -18.37 -9.19
N LEU A 131 0.78 -19.16 -8.53
CA LEU A 131 0.73 -20.61 -8.70
C LEU A 131 0.35 -21.02 -10.10
N VAL A 132 -0.46 -20.24 -10.81
CA VAL A 132 -0.82 -20.49 -12.22
C VAL A 132 0.43 -20.36 -13.11
N SER A 133 1.06 -19.19 -13.13
CA SER A 133 2.35 -18.94 -13.77
C SER A 133 2.89 -17.56 -13.45
N ASP A 134 4.22 -17.36 -13.57
CA ASP A 134 4.83 -16.04 -13.41
C ASP A 134 4.26 -15.03 -14.44
N LYS A 135 3.90 -15.46 -15.64
CA LYS A 135 3.28 -14.60 -16.66
C LYS A 135 1.91 -14.07 -16.22
N VAL A 136 1.07 -14.94 -15.65
CA VAL A 136 -0.24 -14.55 -15.10
C VAL A 136 -0.03 -13.62 -13.90
N SER A 137 0.90 -13.95 -13.04
CA SER A 137 1.28 -13.13 -11.88
C SER A 137 1.67 -11.70 -12.28
N LEU A 138 2.60 -11.55 -13.22
CA LEU A 138 3.05 -10.23 -13.70
C LEU A 138 1.94 -9.49 -14.47
N GLY A 139 1.12 -10.18 -15.23
CA GLY A 139 -0.05 -9.58 -15.88
C GLY A 139 -1.05 -9.01 -14.87
N PHE A 140 -1.19 -9.68 -13.71
CA PHE A 140 -2.04 -9.21 -12.62
C PHE A 140 -1.47 -7.94 -11.97
N VAL A 141 -0.14 -7.85 -11.78
CA VAL A 141 0.53 -6.62 -11.31
C VAL A 141 0.21 -5.45 -12.23
N VAL A 142 0.48 -5.61 -13.54
CA VAL A 142 0.25 -4.53 -14.53
C VAL A 142 -1.20 -4.04 -14.51
N GLU A 143 -2.18 -4.95 -14.41
CA GLU A 143 -3.59 -4.58 -14.36
C GLU A 143 -3.95 -3.89 -13.04
N THR A 144 -3.37 -4.33 -11.92
CA THR A 144 -3.56 -3.68 -10.61
C THR A 144 -3.03 -2.25 -10.65
N GLU A 145 -1.79 -2.03 -11.11
CA GLU A 145 -1.18 -0.70 -11.23
C GLU A 145 -2.02 0.23 -12.10
N ARG A 146 -2.51 -0.26 -13.25
CA ARG A 146 -3.35 0.53 -14.14
C ARG A 146 -4.65 0.98 -13.47
N GLN A 147 -5.27 0.11 -12.66
CA GLN A 147 -6.50 0.44 -11.93
C GLN A 147 -6.22 1.40 -10.77
N VAL A 148 -5.10 1.23 -10.06
CA VAL A 148 -4.66 2.13 -8.99
C VAL A 148 -4.40 3.53 -9.54
N GLU A 149 -3.65 3.65 -10.66
CA GLU A 149 -3.37 4.95 -11.30
C GLU A 149 -4.67 5.69 -11.67
N ALA A 150 -5.63 4.99 -12.29
CA ALA A 150 -6.92 5.56 -12.65
C ALA A 150 -7.71 6.03 -11.41
N HIS A 151 -7.75 5.20 -10.37
CA HIS A 151 -8.42 5.47 -9.11
C HIS A 151 -7.80 6.67 -8.37
N LEU A 152 -6.47 6.76 -8.29
CA LEU A 152 -5.76 7.88 -7.69
C LEU A 152 -6.02 9.18 -8.47
N GLY A 153 -6.12 9.10 -9.82
CA GLY A 153 -6.54 10.23 -10.64
C GLY A 153 -7.93 10.76 -10.26
N GLU A 154 -8.92 9.89 -10.13
CA GLU A 154 -10.26 10.25 -9.68
C GLU A 154 -10.26 10.85 -8.27
N HIS A 155 -9.41 10.34 -7.37
CA HIS A 155 -9.29 10.88 -6.02
C HIS A 155 -8.66 12.27 -6.00
N LEU A 156 -7.66 12.55 -6.86
CA LEU A 156 -7.11 13.90 -7.03
C LEU A 156 -8.17 14.92 -7.44
N ASP A 157 -9.10 14.52 -8.32
CA ASP A 157 -10.19 15.40 -8.76
C ASP A 157 -11.24 15.66 -7.66
N ARG A 158 -11.37 14.73 -6.72
CA ARG A 158 -12.36 14.77 -5.64
C ARG A 158 -11.83 15.33 -4.32
N LEU A 159 -10.53 15.34 -4.11
CA LEU A 159 -9.92 15.93 -2.91
C LEU A 159 -10.19 17.44 -2.86
N PRO A 160 -10.44 18.02 -1.66
CA PRO A 160 -10.58 19.45 -1.50
C PRO A 160 -9.41 20.20 -2.15
N ALA A 161 -9.68 21.27 -2.88
CA ALA A 161 -8.65 22.04 -3.60
C ALA A 161 -7.60 22.61 -2.64
N ASP A 162 -8.03 22.98 -1.43
CA ASP A 162 -7.17 23.55 -0.39
C ASP A 162 -6.36 22.51 0.38
N ASP A 163 -6.69 21.22 0.29
CA ASP A 163 -5.92 20.12 0.93
C ASP A 163 -4.67 19.77 0.10
N ALA A 164 -3.74 20.71 0.03
CA ALA A 164 -2.51 20.57 -0.72
C ALA A 164 -1.67 19.37 -0.25
N ALA A 165 -1.69 19.06 1.05
CA ALA A 165 -0.93 17.96 1.63
C ALA A 165 -1.45 16.59 1.17
N SER A 166 -2.77 16.33 1.24
CA SER A 166 -3.35 15.07 0.72
C SER A 166 -3.16 14.96 -0.79
N ARG A 167 -3.33 16.05 -1.51
CA ARG A 167 -3.11 16.09 -2.97
C ARG A 167 -1.67 15.77 -3.35
N ALA A 168 -0.67 16.27 -2.59
CA ALA A 168 0.74 15.97 -2.83
C ALA A 168 1.04 14.47 -2.64
N VAL A 169 0.50 13.86 -1.58
CA VAL A 169 0.65 12.42 -1.34
C VAL A 169 0.04 11.60 -2.48
N VAL A 170 -1.22 11.86 -2.84
CA VAL A 170 -1.91 11.09 -3.90
C VAL A 170 -1.24 11.29 -5.27
N ALA A 171 -0.74 12.49 -5.56
CA ALA A 171 -0.02 12.76 -6.81
C ALA A 171 1.33 12.02 -6.89
N GLN A 172 2.01 11.79 -5.76
CA GLN A 172 3.28 11.05 -5.71
C GLN A 172 3.07 9.54 -5.82
N MET A 173 1.94 9.03 -5.36
CA MET A 173 1.57 7.61 -5.44
C MET A 173 1.06 7.21 -6.84
N LYS A 174 0.63 8.17 -7.66
CA LYS A 174 0.17 7.98 -9.03
C LYS A 174 1.34 7.82 -10.02
#